data_0f48109a2018ea5d05d42e58ba084341
#
_entry.id   0f48109a2018ea5d05d42e58ba084341
#
_cell.length_a   1.000
_cell.length_b   1.000
_cell.length_c   1.000
_cell.angle_alpha   90.00
_cell.angle_beta   90.00
_cell.angle_gamma   90.00
#
_symmetry.space_group_name_H-M   'P 1'
#
loop_
_entity.id
_entity.type
_entity.pdbx_description
1 polymer ?
#
loop_
_entity_poly.entity_id
_entity_poly.type
_entity_poly.pdbx_seq_one_letter_code
_entity_poly.pdbx_strand_id
1 'polypeptide(L)'
;MNDCIFCKIINKEIGSEIIYEDDISIAIKDINPQAPYHILIIPKKHIPTILELNDTEILKGIFETIKKVSEKLNLKSFRIVNNVGPDALQSIYHVHFHLLGGRKFSWPPG
;
A
#
# COMPACT_ATOMS: atom_id res chain seq x y z
N MET A 1 -18.28 3.11 13.66
CA MET A 1 -17.13 3.14 14.07
C MET A 1 -16.23 2.30 13.38
N ASN A 2 -15.11 2.41 13.58
CA ASN A 2 -14.18 1.89 12.65
C ASN A 2 -12.98 1.31 13.35
N ASP A 3 -12.83 -0.01 13.23
CA ASP A 3 -11.68 -0.70 13.78
C ASP A 3 -10.51 -0.80 12.82
N CYS A 4 -10.65 -0.23 11.63
CA CYS A 4 -9.62 -0.33 10.61
C CYS A 4 -8.41 0.52 10.98
N ILE A 5 -7.26 -0.14 11.15
CA ILE A 5 -6.04 0.56 11.52
C ILE A 5 -5.60 1.54 10.44
N PHE A 6 -5.85 1.22 9.15
CA PHE A 6 -5.49 2.15 8.08
C PHE A 6 -6.38 3.38 8.07
N CYS A 7 -7.67 3.23 8.35
CA CYS A 7 -8.53 4.39 8.51
C CYS A 7 -8.07 5.29 9.64
N LYS A 8 -7.60 4.69 10.74
CA LYS A 8 -7.08 5.45 11.88
C LYS A 8 -5.79 6.22 11.51
N ILE A 9 -4.93 5.60 10.73
CA ILE A 9 -3.71 6.25 10.25
C ILE A 9 -4.07 7.40 9.30
N ILE A 10 -4.99 7.16 8.38
CA ILE A 10 -5.45 8.17 7.43
C ILE A 10 -6.05 9.38 8.16
N ASN A 11 -6.81 9.11 9.21
CA ASN A 11 -7.44 10.16 10.02
C ASN A 11 -6.51 10.77 11.06
N LYS A 12 -5.24 10.36 11.08
CA LYS A 12 -4.21 10.87 12.00
C LYS A 12 -4.50 10.55 13.47
N GLU A 13 -5.29 9.50 13.72
CA GLU A 13 -5.56 9.02 15.08
C GLU A 13 -4.40 8.18 15.60
N ILE A 14 -3.66 7.53 14.70
CA ILE A 14 -2.47 6.73 15.00
C ILE A 14 -1.34 7.26 14.14
N GLY A 15 -0.15 7.38 14.72
CA GLY A 15 1.02 7.84 13.98
C GLY A 15 1.57 6.76 13.06
N SER A 16 2.24 7.22 12.00
CA SER A 16 2.91 6.34 11.05
C SER A 16 3.96 7.15 10.30
N GLU A 17 4.96 6.48 9.74
CA GLU A 17 5.95 7.18 8.94
C GLU A 17 5.42 7.32 7.50
N ILE A 18 4.98 8.53 7.18
CA ILE A 18 4.34 8.83 5.90
C ILE A 18 5.41 9.23 4.89
N ILE A 19 5.44 8.52 3.75
CA ILE A 19 6.37 8.79 2.66
C ILE A 19 5.74 9.76 1.66
N TYR A 20 4.43 9.64 1.42
CA TYR A 20 3.71 10.44 0.45
C TYR A 20 2.23 10.43 0.79
N GLU A 21 1.55 11.52 0.48
CA GLU A 21 0.12 11.60 0.74
C GLU A 21 -0.51 12.61 -0.20
N ASP A 22 -1.68 12.29 -0.75
CA ASP A 22 -2.50 13.24 -1.50
C ASP A 22 -3.98 13.00 -1.15
N ASP A 23 -4.89 13.56 -1.95
CA ASP A 23 -6.32 13.46 -1.65
C ASP A 23 -6.86 12.04 -1.80
N ILE A 24 -6.21 11.20 -2.58
CA ILE A 24 -6.71 9.86 -2.91
C ILE A 24 -6.05 8.78 -2.09
N SER A 25 -4.75 8.89 -1.84
CA SER A 25 -4.01 7.81 -1.20
C SER A 25 -2.94 8.32 -0.25
N ILE A 26 -2.44 7.38 0.56
CA ILE A 26 -1.34 7.63 1.48
C ILE A 26 -0.34 6.48 1.31
N ALA A 27 0.94 6.79 1.39
CA ALA A 27 2.01 5.81 1.34
C ALA A 27 2.79 5.88 2.64
N ILE A 28 2.87 4.75 3.35
CA ILE A 28 3.52 4.68 4.66
C ILE A 28 4.53 3.54 4.69
N LYS A 29 5.51 3.63 5.57
CA LYS A 29 6.44 2.51 5.79
C LYS A 29 5.76 1.40 6.56
N ASP A 30 5.97 0.15 6.13
CA ASP A 30 5.53 -1.01 6.88
C ASP A 30 6.41 -1.15 8.12
N ILE A 31 5.78 -1.38 9.28
CA ILE A 31 6.52 -1.51 10.54
C ILE A 31 7.20 -2.88 10.68
N ASN A 32 6.85 -3.83 9.81
CA ASN A 32 7.45 -5.16 9.78
C ASN A 32 7.98 -5.44 8.38
N PRO A 33 9.03 -4.72 7.95
CA PRO A 33 9.44 -4.75 6.54
C PRO A 33 10.00 -6.09 6.10
N GLN A 34 9.65 -6.48 4.89
CA GLN A 34 10.13 -7.71 4.25
C GLN A 34 11.19 -7.42 3.19
N ALA A 35 11.58 -6.16 3.06
CA ALA A 35 12.63 -5.70 2.15
C ALA A 35 13.17 -4.38 2.68
N PRO A 36 14.37 -3.93 2.24
CA PRO A 36 14.91 -2.64 2.68
C PRO A 36 13.95 -1.47 2.45
N TYR A 37 13.18 -1.51 1.35
CA TYR A 37 12.07 -0.60 1.14
C TYR A 37 10.80 -1.43 1.13
N HIS A 38 9.92 -1.18 2.06
CA HIS A 38 8.62 -1.85 2.15
C HIS A 38 7.58 -0.78 2.49
N ILE A 39 6.89 -0.31 1.45
CA ILE A 39 5.95 0.80 1.55
C ILE A 39 4.55 0.27 1.28
N LEU A 40 3.59 0.71 2.05
CA LEU A 40 2.17 0.39 1.84
C LEU A 40 1.51 1.57 1.14
N ILE A 41 0.91 1.32 -0.02
CA ILE A 41 0.12 2.30 -0.75
C ILE A 41 -1.35 1.99 -0.48
N ILE A 42 -2.04 2.95 0.13
CA ILE A 42 -3.38 2.73 0.69
C ILE A 42 -4.32 3.83 0.19
N PRO A 43 -5.43 3.48 -0.48
CA PRO A 43 -6.42 4.50 -0.81
C PRO A 43 -7.08 5.01 0.46
N LYS A 44 -7.41 6.29 0.49
CA LYS A 44 -8.03 6.90 1.67
C LYS A 44 -9.45 6.40 1.89
N LYS A 45 -10.15 6.08 0.82
CA LYS A 45 -11.48 5.49 0.93
C LYS A 45 -11.35 4.04 1.40
N HIS A 46 -12.17 3.67 2.38
CA HIS A 46 -12.16 2.30 2.92
C HIS A 46 -12.86 1.37 1.94
N ILE A 47 -12.08 0.48 1.31
CA ILE A 47 -12.55 -0.51 0.35
C ILE A 47 -11.88 -1.82 0.78
N PRO A 48 -12.62 -2.92 1.00
CA PRO A 48 -12.02 -4.13 1.58
C PRO A 48 -10.96 -4.78 0.70
N THR A 49 -11.24 -4.98 -0.59
CA THR A 49 -10.30 -5.64 -1.51
C THR A 49 -10.38 -5.02 -2.90
N ILE A 50 -9.48 -5.41 -3.80
CA ILE A 50 -9.54 -4.94 -5.18
C ILE A 50 -10.81 -5.40 -5.90
N LEU A 51 -11.49 -6.42 -5.37
CA LEU A 51 -12.72 -6.90 -6.00
C LEU A 51 -13.85 -5.90 -5.91
N GLU A 52 -13.82 -5.02 -4.88
CA GLU A 52 -14.79 -3.95 -4.73
C GLU A 52 -14.27 -2.59 -5.20
N LEU A 53 -13.04 -2.55 -5.71
CA LEU A 53 -12.39 -1.30 -6.12
C LEU A 53 -12.73 -1.02 -7.58
N ASN A 54 -13.84 -0.32 -7.80
CA ASN A 54 -14.36 -0.04 -9.14
C ASN A 54 -14.20 1.42 -9.57
N ASP A 55 -13.82 2.29 -8.66
CA ASP A 55 -13.66 3.73 -8.94
C ASP A 55 -12.36 3.95 -9.73
N THR A 56 -12.49 4.39 -10.98
CA THR A 56 -11.34 4.56 -11.87
C THR A 56 -10.39 5.65 -11.41
N GLU A 57 -10.89 6.69 -10.73
CA GLU A 57 -10.03 7.75 -10.21
C GLU A 57 -9.16 7.24 -9.06
N ILE A 58 -9.71 6.36 -8.23
CA ILE A 58 -8.93 5.75 -7.15
C ILE A 58 -7.89 4.81 -7.73
N LEU A 59 -8.25 3.98 -8.71
CA LEU A 59 -7.30 3.10 -9.39
C LEU A 59 -6.13 3.89 -9.98
N LYS A 60 -6.45 4.95 -10.70
CA LYS A 60 -5.44 5.83 -11.29
C LYS A 60 -4.56 6.45 -10.20
N GLY A 61 -5.18 6.94 -9.13
CA GLY A 61 -4.45 7.57 -8.03
C GLY A 61 -3.49 6.63 -7.34
N ILE A 62 -3.88 5.37 -7.15
CA ILE A 62 -3.00 4.36 -6.55
C ILE A 62 -1.75 4.17 -7.40
N PHE A 63 -1.91 4.00 -8.71
CA PHE A 63 -0.77 3.77 -9.59
C PHE A 63 0.10 5.02 -9.73
N GLU A 64 -0.49 6.19 -9.73
CA GLU A 64 0.28 7.43 -9.71
C GLU A 64 1.09 7.57 -8.43
N THR A 65 0.52 7.17 -7.29
CA THR A 65 1.23 7.18 -6.01
C THR A 65 2.41 6.23 -6.04
N ILE A 66 2.23 5.01 -6.60
CA ILE A 66 3.32 4.05 -6.74
C ILE A 66 4.48 4.67 -7.52
N LYS A 67 4.19 5.34 -8.63
CA LYS A 67 5.22 5.99 -9.44
C LYS A 67 5.93 7.10 -8.66
N LYS A 68 5.18 7.94 -7.96
CA LYS A 68 5.75 9.03 -7.20
C LYS A 68 6.63 8.55 -6.05
N VAL A 69 6.19 7.50 -5.36
CA VAL A 69 6.97 6.89 -4.28
C VAL A 69 8.26 6.30 -4.81
N SER A 70 8.19 5.56 -5.93
CA SER A 70 9.38 4.96 -6.51
C SER A 70 10.38 6.03 -6.94
N GLU A 71 9.91 7.13 -7.51
CA GLU A 71 10.77 8.25 -7.88
C GLU A 71 11.41 8.90 -6.65
N LYS A 72 10.60 9.15 -5.64
CA LYS A 72 11.08 9.79 -4.41
C LYS A 72 12.16 8.97 -3.74
N LEU A 73 12.04 7.64 -3.75
CA LEU A 73 12.99 6.73 -3.15
C LEU A 73 14.10 6.32 -4.12
N ASN A 74 14.04 6.80 -5.36
CA ASN A 74 14.98 6.44 -6.42
C ASN A 74 15.06 4.93 -6.63
N LEU A 75 13.90 4.26 -6.58
CA LEU A 75 13.79 2.83 -6.84
C LEU A 75 13.46 2.60 -8.30
N LYS A 76 14.31 1.86 -9.00
CA LYS A 76 14.10 1.53 -10.40
C LYS A 76 13.65 0.09 -10.61
N SER A 77 13.72 -0.72 -9.56
CA SER A 77 13.36 -2.13 -9.62
C SER A 77 12.66 -2.48 -8.31
N PHE A 78 11.43 -2.98 -8.42
CA PHE A 78 10.63 -3.30 -7.23
C PHE A 78 9.49 -4.21 -7.62
N ARG A 79 8.85 -4.81 -6.62
CA ARG A 79 7.63 -5.57 -6.80
C ARG A 79 6.46 -4.84 -6.18
N ILE A 80 5.29 -5.02 -6.79
CA ILE A 80 4.02 -4.61 -6.21
C ILE A 80 3.25 -5.88 -5.89
N VAL A 81 2.77 -5.98 -4.65
CA VAL A 81 2.01 -7.13 -4.19
C VAL A 81 0.68 -6.64 -3.62
N ASN A 82 -0.41 -7.25 -4.05
CA ASN A 82 -1.72 -7.05 -3.46
C ASN A 82 -2.28 -8.40 -3.06
N ASN A 83 -2.69 -8.53 -1.80
CA ASN A 83 -3.23 -9.76 -1.25
C ASN A 83 -4.73 -9.64 -1.14
N VAL A 84 -5.45 -10.66 -1.64
CA VAL A 84 -6.91 -10.73 -1.55
C VAL A 84 -7.27 -12.03 -0.85
N GLY A 85 -7.91 -11.92 0.31
CA GLY A 85 -8.46 -13.06 1.02
C GLY A 85 -7.46 -13.77 1.95
N PRO A 86 -7.98 -14.78 2.69
CA PRO A 86 -7.18 -15.40 3.76
C PRO A 86 -6.02 -16.25 3.25
N ASP A 87 -6.19 -16.98 2.16
CA ASP A 87 -5.10 -17.81 1.63
C ASP A 87 -3.95 -16.97 1.07
N ALA A 88 -4.23 -15.73 0.68
CA ALA A 88 -3.20 -14.79 0.24
C ALA A 88 -2.63 -13.98 1.40
N LEU A 89 -3.05 -14.27 2.64
CA LEU A 89 -2.60 -13.62 3.87
C LEU A 89 -3.01 -12.15 3.96
N GLN A 90 -4.19 -11.82 3.44
CA GLN A 90 -4.73 -10.49 3.68
C GLN A 90 -5.23 -10.43 5.12
N SER A 91 -4.55 -9.65 5.95
CA SER A 91 -4.90 -9.53 7.37
C SER A 91 -5.74 -8.29 7.68
N ILE A 92 -5.62 -7.25 6.85
CA ILE A 92 -6.36 -6.00 7.04
C ILE A 92 -7.24 -5.79 5.81
N TYR A 93 -8.57 -5.73 6.04
CA TYR A 93 -9.54 -5.60 4.94
C TYR A 93 -9.86 -4.14 4.66
N HIS A 94 -8.81 -3.44 4.31
CA HIS A 94 -8.77 -2.14 3.68
C HIS A 94 -7.69 -2.27 2.62
N VAL A 95 -8.07 -2.22 1.35
CA VAL A 95 -7.19 -2.55 0.24
C VAL A 95 -5.88 -1.77 0.32
N HIS A 96 -4.78 -2.47 0.10
CA HIS A 96 -3.46 -1.85 0.12
C HIS A 96 -2.51 -2.63 -0.77
N PHE A 97 -1.51 -1.93 -1.26
CA PHE A 97 -0.51 -2.50 -2.15
C PHE A 97 0.85 -2.37 -1.50
N HIS A 98 1.57 -3.48 -1.46
CA HIS A 98 2.94 -3.49 -0.95
C HIS A 98 3.88 -3.12 -2.07
N LEU A 99 4.76 -2.16 -1.84
CA LEU A 99 5.88 -1.88 -2.73
C LEU A 99 7.13 -2.38 -2.01
N LEU A 100 7.81 -3.36 -2.62
CA LEU A 100 8.99 -4.00 -2.04
C LEU A 100 10.18 -3.77 -2.95
N GLY A 101 11.26 -3.22 -2.42
CA GLY A 101 12.44 -2.94 -3.20
C GLY A 101 13.71 -2.94 -2.37
N GLY A 102 14.84 -2.76 -3.04
CA GLY A 102 16.12 -2.66 -2.37
C GLY A 102 16.86 -3.97 -2.21
N ARG A 103 16.33 -5.06 -2.75
CA ARG A 103 17.03 -6.35 -2.78
C ARG A 103 16.61 -7.13 -4.01
N LYS A 104 17.35 -8.19 -4.32
CA LYS A 104 16.98 -9.10 -5.39
C LYS A 104 15.89 -10.05 -4.88
N PHE A 105 14.88 -10.23 -5.71
CA PHE A 105 13.80 -11.17 -5.41
C PHE A 105 14.02 -12.45 -6.20
N SER A 106 13.27 -13.48 -5.86
CA SER A 106 13.33 -14.76 -6.56
C SER A 106 11.98 -15.03 -7.24
N TRP A 107 11.98 -16.06 -8.06
CA TRP A 107 10.79 -16.54 -8.73
C TRP A 107 10.67 -18.04 -8.51
N PRO A 108 9.49 -18.58 -8.15
CA PRO A 108 8.18 -17.91 -8.04
C PRO A 108 8.08 -16.96 -6.85
N PRO A 109 7.10 -16.02 -6.88
CA PRO A 109 7.03 -14.94 -5.88
C PRO A 109 6.55 -15.36 -4.49
N GLY A 110 6.01 -16.55 -4.34
CA GLY A 110 5.48 -16.96 -3.04
C GLY A 110 5.84 -18.36 -2.63
#